data_2783df27820d43d2c9c676e4a018c3d1
#
_entry.id   2783df27820d43d2c9c676e4a018c3d1
#
_cell.length_a   1.000
_cell.length_b   1.000
_cell.length_c   1.000
_cell.angle_alpha   90.00
_cell.angle_beta   90.00
_cell.angle_gamma   90.00
#
_symmetry.space_group_name_H-M   'P 1'
#
loop_
_entity.id
_entity.type
_entity.pdbx_description
1 polymer ?
#
loop_
_entity_poly.entity_id
_entity_poly.type
_entity_poly.pdbx_seq_one_letter_code
_entity_poly.pdbx_strand_id
1 'polypeptide(L)'
;MSKVIAVINQKGGVGKTTTVMNLGIGLARRGKSVLLIDADSQGSLTVSLGEKDLDGLQVTLASVMYGIMMNRPYAPERAIIHHKEEVDFVPCNMELSGVETALAALSNREFILKSFVDSVRDRYDYILIDCLPSLGFVTVNSLVAADSVIIPCHPAYLSTKGLALLLRCLSITSPITYK
;
A
#
# COMPACT_ATOMS: atom_id res chain seq x y z
N MET A 1 -11.23 -4.43 -15.61
CA MET A 1 -10.15 -5.18 -14.95
C MET A 1 -9.43 -4.18 -14.04
N SER A 2 -9.41 -4.42 -12.74
CA SER A 2 -8.79 -3.53 -11.74
C SER A 2 -7.28 -3.39 -11.99
N LYS A 3 -6.71 -2.23 -11.75
CA LYS A 3 -5.27 -1.99 -11.82
C LYS A 3 -4.73 -1.65 -10.42
N VAL A 4 -3.84 -2.50 -9.91
CA VAL A 4 -3.17 -2.31 -8.62
C VAL A 4 -1.81 -1.66 -8.84
N ILE A 5 -1.55 -0.54 -8.15
CA ILE A 5 -0.34 0.28 -8.32
C ILE A 5 0.30 0.52 -6.95
N ALA A 6 1.52 0.07 -6.75
CA ALA A 6 2.31 0.43 -5.57
C ALA A 6 3.12 1.71 -5.83
N VAL A 7 3.05 2.66 -4.90
CA VAL A 7 3.86 3.89 -4.95
C VAL A 7 5.00 3.74 -3.96
N ILE A 8 6.21 3.59 -4.48
CA ILE A 8 7.37 3.15 -3.70
C ILE A 8 8.60 4.04 -3.96
N ASN A 9 9.34 4.36 -2.90
CA ASN A 9 10.72 4.83 -2.96
C ASN A 9 11.35 4.67 -1.57
N GLN A 10 12.61 4.24 -1.50
CA GLN A 10 13.36 4.11 -0.25
C GLN A 10 13.64 5.46 0.43
N LYS A 11 13.64 6.55 -0.33
CA LYS A 11 13.86 7.90 0.20
C LYS A 11 12.55 8.44 0.79
N GLY A 12 12.62 8.94 2.03
CA GLY A 12 11.54 9.71 2.66
C GLY A 12 11.35 11.08 2.00
N GLY A 13 10.14 11.64 2.06
CA GLY A 13 9.86 13.01 1.60
C GLY A 13 9.86 13.23 0.08
N VAL A 14 9.81 12.16 -0.73
CA VAL A 14 9.78 12.28 -2.20
C VAL A 14 8.37 12.43 -2.78
N GLY A 15 7.35 12.51 -1.93
CA GLY A 15 5.97 12.71 -2.33
C GLY A 15 5.18 11.43 -2.63
N LYS A 16 5.53 10.27 -2.04
CA LYS A 16 4.76 9.02 -2.20
C LYS A 16 3.29 9.21 -1.80
N THR A 17 3.04 9.53 -0.54
CA THR A 17 1.70 9.78 0.03
C THR A 17 0.94 10.84 -0.76
N THR A 18 1.60 11.96 -1.09
CA THR A 18 1.02 13.03 -1.90
C THR A 18 0.61 12.53 -3.28
N THR A 19 1.42 11.67 -3.90
CA THR A 19 1.12 11.06 -5.20
C THR A 19 -0.09 10.13 -5.10
N VAL A 20 -0.12 9.23 -4.10
CA VAL A 20 -1.24 8.29 -3.89
C VAL A 20 -2.55 9.06 -3.69
N MET A 21 -2.57 10.01 -2.75
CA MET A 21 -3.77 10.77 -2.42
C MET A 21 -4.29 11.57 -3.63
N ASN A 22 -3.43 12.37 -4.28
CA ASN A 22 -3.88 13.23 -5.38
C ASN A 22 -4.23 12.44 -6.64
N LEU A 23 -3.49 11.36 -6.96
CA LEU A 23 -3.82 10.49 -8.07
C LEU A 23 -5.16 9.79 -7.83
N GLY A 24 -5.37 9.25 -6.62
CA GLY A 24 -6.61 8.59 -6.26
C GLY A 24 -7.83 9.50 -6.36
N ILE A 25 -7.80 10.67 -5.72
CA ILE A 25 -8.86 11.66 -5.79
C ILE A 25 -9.06 12.14 -7.23
N GLY A 26 -7.97 12.34 -7.99
CA GLY A 26 -8.04 12.74 -9.40
C GLY A 26 -8.71 11.69 -10.30
N LEU A 27 -8.53 10.40 -10.01
CA LEU A 27 -9.20 9.31 -10.70
C LEU A 27 -10.68 9.22 -10.31
N ALA A 28 -11.01 9.35 -9.02
CA ALA A 28 -12.38 9.36 -8.52
C ALA A 28 -13.19 10.50 -9.14
N ARG A 29 -12.63 11.70 -9.23
CA ARG A 29 -13.24 12.85 -9.93
C ARG A 29 -13.49 12.63 -11.43
N ARG A 30 -12.87 11.59 -12.01
CA ARG A 30 -13.12 11.11 -13.38
C ARG A 30 -14.08 9.92 -13.45
N GLY A 31 -14.80 9.66 -12.36
CA GLY A 31 -15.81 8.61 -12.27
C GLY A 31 -15.23 7.20 -12.14
N LYS A 32 -13.99 7.06 -11.64
CA LYS A 32 -13.37 5.77 -11.36
C LYS A 32 -13.60 5.36 -9.90
N SER A 33 -13.89 4.08 -9.67
CA SER A 33 -13.89 3.52 -8.32
C SER A 33 -12.45 3.27 -7.87
N VAL A 34 -12.05 3.86 -6.73
CA VAL A 34 -10.66 3.88 -6.26
C VAL A 34 -10.57 3.46 -4.80
N LEU A 35 -9.65 2.52 -4.53
CA LEU A 35 -9.24 2.16 -3.18
C LEU A 35 -7.79 2.64 -2.95
N LEU A 36 -7.57 3.32 -1.84
CA LEU A 36 -6.25 3.70 -1.34
C LEU A 36 -5.88 2.79 -0.17
N ILE A 37 -4.66 2.26 -0.14
CA ILE A 37 -4.18 1.44 0.97
C ILE A 37 -2.98 2.14 1.58
N ASP A 38 -3.10 2.53 2.85
CA ASP A 38 -1.98 3.05 3.62
C ASP A 38 -1.15 1.88 4.15
N ALA A 39 0.02 1.66 3.58
CA ALA A 39 0.97 0.61 3.97
C ALA A 39 2.23 1.21 4.61
N ASP A 40 2.12 2.40 5.22
CA ASP A 40 3.14 3.02 6.05
C ASP A 40 2.68 3.07 7.50
N SER A 41 3.43 2.47 8.43
CA SER A 41 3.13 2.47 9.87
C SER A 41 3.04 3.87 10.48
N GLN A 42 3.54 4.91 9.79
CA GLN A 42 3.35 6.28 10.20
C GLN A 42 1.93 6.82 9.94
N GLY A 43 1.09 6.10 9.18
CA GLY A 43 -0.29 6.49 8.90
C GLY A 43 -0.42 7.80 8.14
N SER A 44 0.57 8.18 7.35
CA SER A 44 0.62 9.50 6.70
C SER A 44 -0.51 9.72 5.71
N LEU A 45 -0.89 8.71 4.95
CA LEU A 45 -2.04 8.77 4.05
C LEU A 45 -3.34 8.85 4.83
N THR A 46 -3.50 8.05 5.87
CA THR A 46 -4.64 8.01 6.79
C THR A 46 -4.90 9.38 7.40
N VAL A 47 -3.87 10.01 7.97
CA VAL A 47 -3.97 11.39 8.53
C VAL A 47 -4.30 12.40 7.45
N SER A 48 -3.71 12.30 6.26
CA SER A 48 -3.97 13.20 5.14
C SER A 48 -5.41 13.12 4.63
N LEU A 49 -6.06 11.98 4.81
CA LEU A 49 -7.48 11.75 4.50
C LEU A 49 -8.42 12.12 5.68
N GLY A 50 -7.88 12.70 6.75
CA GLY A 50 -8.67 13.31 7.83
C GLY A 50 -8.83 12.47 9.09
N GLU A 51 -8.36 11.23 9.13
CA GLU A 51 -8.36 10.40 10.33
C GLU A 51 -7.23 10.84 11.26
N LYS A 52 -7.57 11.51 12.36
CA LYS A 52 -6.58 12.09 13.29
C LYS A 52 -6.28 11.20 14.49
N ASP A 53 -7.22 10.36 14.88
CA ASP A 53 -7.09 9.42 15.99
C ASP A 53 -6.73 8.02 15.46
N LEU A 54 -5.46 7.83 15.16
CA LEU A 54 -4.97 6.56 14.61
C LEU A 54 -5.07 5.40 15.61
N ASP A 55 -4.99 5.70 16.91
CA ASP A 55 -5.05 4.69 17.97
C ASP A 55 -6.49 4.24 18.25
N GLY A 56 -7.48 5.09 17.95
CA GLY A 56 -8.91 4.78 18.06
C GLY A 56 -9.47 3.95 16.90
N LEU A 57 -8.69 3.70 15.84
CA LEU A 57 -9.13 2.91 14.69
C LEU A 57 -9.35 1.44 15.07
N GLN A 58 -10.58 0.94 14.91
CA GLN A 58 -10.92 -0.44 15.25
C GLN A 58 -10.38 -1.47 14.27
N VAL A 59 -10.29 -1.13 12.99
CA VAL A 59 -9.78 -2.01 11.93
C VAL A 59 -8.82 -1.23 11.05
N THR A 60 -7.61 -1.74 10.92
CA THR A 60 -6.51 -1.16 10.14
C THR A 60 -5.94 -2.20 9.18
N LEU A 61 -5.03 -1.81 8.30
CA LEU A 61 -4.29 -2.74 7.46
C LEU A 61 -3.60 -3.83 8.30
N ALA A 62 -3.05 -3.45 9.47
CA ALA A 62 -2.43 -4.39 10.40
C ALA A 62 -3.43 -5.48 10.84
N SER A 63 -4.63 -5.09 11.25
CA SER A 63 -5.69 -6.02 11.68
C SER A 63 -6.06 -7.01 10.57
N VAL A 64 -6.16 -6.51 9.33
CA VAL A 64 -6.46 -7.35 8.15
C VAL A 64 -5.35 -8.35 7.91
N MET A 65 -4.10 -7.89 7.87
CA MET A 65 -2.95 -8.77 7.64
C MET A 65 -2.81 -9.82 8.74
N TYR A 66 -2.97 -9.46 10.01
CA TYR A 66 -3.00 -10.43 11.12
C TYR A 66 -4.14 -11.45 10.98
N GLY A 67 -5.32 -11.02 10.57
CA GLY A 67 -6.45 -11.91 10.31
C GLY A 67 -6.12 -12.99 9.28
N ILE A 68 -5.52 -12.58 8.16
CA ILE A 68 -5.10 -13.51 7.09
C ILE A 68 -3.99 -14.45 7.60
N MET A 69 -2.97 -13.91 8.27
CA MET A 69 -1.85 -14.69 8.81
C MET A 69 -2.32 -15.77 9.78
N MET A 70 -3.34 -15.48 10.59
CA MET A 70 -3.91 -16.40 11.57
C MET A 70 -5.03 -17.28 10.99
N ASN A 71 -5.28 -17.19 9.68
CA ASN A 71 -6.38 -17.88 8.99
C ASN A 71 -7.72 -17.66 9.70
N ARG A 72 -7.96 -16.43 10.22
CA ARG A 72 -9.20 -16.05 10.87
C ARG A 72 -10.19 -15.46 9.88
N PRO A 73 -11.50 -15.76 9.99
CA PRO A 73 -12.49 -15.11 9.18
C PRO A 73 -12.43 -13.59 9.38
N TYR A 74 -12.35 -12.84 8.31
CA TYR A 74 -12.44 -11.38 8.33
C TYR A 74 -13.37 -10.93 7.19
N ALA A 75 -14.05 -9.82 7.42
CA ALA A 75 -14.82 -9.17 6.38
C ALA A 75 -13.98 -8.02 5.82
N PRO A 76 -13.49 -8.11 4.58
CA PRO A 76 -12.60 -7.10 3.98
C PRO A 76 -13.19 -5.69 4.04
N GLU A 77 -14.54 -5.61 3.93
CA GLU A 77 -15.31 -4.37 3.94
C GLU A 77 -15.15 -3.58 5.25
N ARG A 78 -14.92 -4.26 6.37
CA ARG A 78 -14.79 -3.61 7.69
C ARG A 78 -13.53 -2.76 7.81
N ALA A 79 -12.53 -3.02 6.97
CA ALA A 79 -11.29 -2.25 6.93
C ALA A 79 -11.36 -1.06 5.95
N ILE A 80 -12.45 -0.94 5.19
CA ILE A 80 -12.57 0.06 4.14
C ILE A 80 -13.44 1.21 4.66
N ILE A 81 -12.89 2.41 4.62
CA ILE A 81 -13.55 3.67 5.00
C ILE A 81 -13.85 4.45 3.73
N HIS A 82 -15.07 4.93 3.58
CA HIS A 82 -15.45 5.84 2.48
C HIS A 82 -15.11 7.28 2.84
N HIS A 83 -14.40 7.97 1.94
CA HIS A 83 -14.00 9.36 2.12
C HIS A 83 -14.85 10.31 1.25
N LYS A 84 -15.10 11.52 1.75
CA LYS A 84 -15.91 12.57 1.08
C LYS A 84 -15.44 12.98 -0.33
N GLU A 85 -14.21 12.67 -0.70
CA GLU A 85 -13.66 12.89 -2.06
C GLU A 85 -13.91 11.68 -2.98
N GLU A 86 -14.91 10.85 -2.66
CA GLU A 86 -15.36 9.69 -3.45
C GLU A 86 -14.24 8.64 -3.66
N VAL A 87 -13.33 8.51 -2.70
CA VAL A 87 -12.38 7.41 -2.63
C VAL A 87 -12.63 6.57 -1.40
N ASP A 88 -12.39 5.27 -1.51
CA ASP A 88 -12.31 4.39 -0.37
C ASP A 88 -10.87 4.26 0.09
N PHE A 89 -10.65 4.02 1.39
CA PHE A 89 -9.29 3.77 1.87
C PHE A 89 -9.25 2.76 3.03
N VAL A 90 -8.12 2.06 3.11
CA VAL A 90 -7.75 1.19 4.24
C VAL A 90 -6.75 1.96 5.10
N PRO A 91 -7.13 2.30 6.34
CA PRO A 91 -6.26 3.07 7.22
C PRO A 91 -5.12 2.23 7.80
N CYS A 92 -4.09 2.91 8.27
CA CYS A 92 -2.95 2.34 8.95
C CYS A 92 -2.61 3.08 10.25
N ASN A 93 -1.94 2.36 11.14
CA ASN A 93 -1.34 2.90 12.37
C ASN A 93 -0.03 2.17 12.70
N MET A 94 0.56 2.49 13.86
CA MET A 94 1.84 1.92 14.32
C MET A 94 1.82 0.39 14.47
N GLU A 95 0.65 -0.25 14.60
CA GLU A 95 0.54 -1.71 14.72
C GLU A 95 1.11 -2.44 13.49
N LEU A 96 1.16 -1.79 12.32
CA LEU A 96 1.75 -2.36 11.12
C LEU A 96 3.24 -2.71 11.30
N SER A 97 3.95 -2.04 12.20
CA SER A 97 5.33 -2.39 12.56
C SER A 97 5.43 -3.78 13.22
N GLY A 98 4.40 -4.20 13.96
CA GLY A 98 4.31 -5.55 14.51
C GLY A 98 4.07 -6.61 13.44
N VAL A 99 3.32 -6.29 12.39
CA VAL A 99 3.12 -7.16 11.22
C VAL A 99 4.44 -7.46 10.53
N GLU A 100 5.33 -6.47 10.39
CA GLU A 100 6.67 -6.63 9.82
C GLU A 100 7.46 -7.74 10.53
N THR A 101 7.42 -7.75 11.86
CA THR A 101 8.08 -8.76 12.69
C THR A 101 7.40 -10.13 12.57
N ALA A 102 6.08 -10.16 12.56
CA ALA A 102 5.32 -11.40 12.48
C ALA A 102 5.48 -12.10 11.11
N LEU A 103 5.55 -11.34 10.03
CA LEU A 103 5.80 -11.86 8.68
C LEU A 103 7.15 -12.60 8.59
N ALA A 104 8.17 -12.18 9.35
CA ALA A 104 9.48 -12.81 9.32
C ALA A 104 9.44 -14.32 9.68
N ALA A 105 8.49 -14.74 10.49
CA ALA A 105 8.34 -16.12 10.96
C ALA A 105 7.46 -17.00 10.06
N LEU A 106 6.84 -16.46 9.00
CA LEU A 106 5.88 -17.18 8.18
C LEU A 106 6.48 -17.67 6.85
N SER A 107 5.99 -18.84 6.40
CA SER A 107 6.11 -19.27 5.01
C SER A 107 5.06 -18.55 4.16
N ASN A 108 5.38 -18.28 2.88
CA ASN A 108 4.50 -17.55 1.93
C ASN A 108 4.07 -16.15 2.42
N ARG A 109 4.90 -15.55 3.27
CA ARG A 109 4.68 -14.25 3.91
C ARG A 109 4.51 -13.08 2.92
N GLU A 110 4.99 -13.23 1.71
CA GLU A 110 4.92 -12.22 0.63
C GLU A 110 3.53 -12.07 -0.01
N PHE A 111 2.60 -13.01 0.23
CA PHE A 111 1.28 -13.05 -0.40
C PHE A 111 0.13 -12.57 0.50
N ILE A 112 0.42 -12.14 1.73
CA ILE A 112 -0.62 -11.77 2.71
C ILE A 112 -1.44 -10.57 2.21
N LEU A 113 -0.79 -9.48 1.80
CA LEU A 113 -1.50 -8.31 1.27
C LEU A 113 -2.17 -8.62 -0.07
N LYS A 114 -1.55 -9.46 -0.91
CA LYS A 114 -2.16 -9.90 -2.16
C LYS A 114 -3.50 -10.61 -1.92
N SER A 115 -3.58 -11.47 -0.90
CA SER A 115 -4.83 -12.15 -0.55
C SER A 115 -5.96 -11.17 -0.21
N PHE A 116 -5.65 -10.08 0.52
CA PHE A 116 -6.62 -9.01 0.77
C PHE A 116 -7.00 -8.28 -0.51
N VAL A 117 -6.02 -7.83 -1.29
CA VAL A 117 -6.25 -7.08 -2.53
C VAL A 117 -7.11 -7.91 -3.49
N ASP A 118 -6.82 -9.19 -3.68
CA ASP A 118 -7.58 -10.08 -4.56
C ASP A 118 -9.04 -10.24 -4.10
N SER A 119 -9.32 -10.18 -2.79
CA SER A 119 -10.67 -10.29 -2.25
C SER A 119 -11.57 -9.08 -2.51
N VAL A 120 -10.97 -7.92 -2.81
CA VAL A 120 -11.70 -6.65 -3.00
C VAL A 120 -11.55 -6.06 -4.41
N ARG A 121 -10.59 -6.56 -5.21
CA ARG A 121 -10.17 -5.90 -6.46
C ARG A 121 -11.28 -5.75 -7.49
N ASP A 122 -12.26 -6.65 -7.53
CA ASP A 122 -13.36 -6.60 -8.50
C ASP A 122 -14.31 -5.42 -8.28
N ARG A 123 -14.20 -4.74 -7.13
CA ARG A 123 -15.03 -3.59 -6.75
C ARG A 123 -14.42 -2.25 -7.20
N TYR A 124 -13.16 -2.25 -7.64
CA TYR A 124 -12.42 -1.03 -7.94
C TYR A 124 -11.82 -1.04 -9.35
N ASP A 125 -11.79 0.12 -9.99
CA ASP A 125 -11.02 0.33 -11.23
C ASP A 125 -9.51 0.42 -10.90
N TYR A 126 -9.17 1.07 -9.78
CA TYR A 126 -7.80 1.29 -9.33
C TYR A 126 -7.65 1.02 -7.83
N ILE A 127 -6.54 0.37 -7.47
CA ILE A 127 -6.08 0.23 -6.09
C ILE A 127 -4.67 0.83 -6.02
N LEU A 128 -4.48 1.84 -5.17
CA LEU A 128 -3.19 2.52 -4.99
C LEU A 128 -2.66 2.20 -3.60
N ILE A 129 -1.41 1.73 -3.50
CA ILE A 129 -0.76 1.35 -2.23
C ILE A 129 0.34 2.36 -1.92
N ASP A 130 0.22 3.08 -0.80
CA ASP A 130 1.25 3.99 -0.28
C ASP A 130 2.26 3.19 0.57
N CYS A 131 3.47 3.03 0.07
CA CYS A 131 4.45 2.17 0.69
C CYS A 131 5.41 2.91 1.62
N LEU A 132 5.89 2.23 2.69
CA LEU A 132 6.98 2.70 3.53
C LEU A 132 8.24 3.05 2.71
N PRO A 133 9.10 3.95 3.23
CA PRO A 133 10.42 4.22 2.65
C PRO A 133 11.46 3.15 3.02
N SER A 134 11.10 1.87 2.93
CA SER A 134 11.94 0.72 3.25
C SER A 134 11.69 -0.43 2.29
N LEU A 135 12.56 -1.44 2.27
CA LEU A 135 12.37 -2.70 1.54
C LEU A 135 12.05 -3.87 2.49
N GLY A 136 11.27 -3.61 3.53
CA GLY A 136 10.80 -4.63 4.46
C GLY A 136 9.71 -5.53 3.86
N PHE A 137 9.21 -6.47 4.69
CA PHE A 137 8.22 -7.47 4.25
C PHE A 137 6.89 -6.84 3.83
N VAL A 138 6.44 -5.76 4.47
CA VAL A 138 5.21 -5.06 4.07
C VAL A 138 5.37 -4.44 2.68
N THR A 139 6.55 -3.88 2.37
CA THR A 139 6.84 -3.35 1.04
C THR A 139 6.90 -4.46 -0.01
N VAL A 140 7.50 -5.61 0.32
CA VAL A 140 7.50 -6.79 -0.57
C VAL A 140 6.08 -7.26 -0.82
N ASN A 141 5.23 -7.33 0.20
CA ASN A 141 3.80 -7.66 0.07
C ASN A 141 3.08 -6.68 -0.87
N SER A 142 3.35 -5.38 -0.75
CA SER A 142 2.78 -4.35 -1.62
C SER A 142 3.19 -4.55 -3.08
N LEU A 143 4.44 -4.92 -3.32
CA LEU A 143 4.96 -5.20 -4.66
C LEU A 143 4.37 -6.48 -5.27
N VAL A 144 4.21 -7.53 -4.48
CA VAL A 144 3.61 -8.80 -4.92
C VAL A 144 2.11 -8.64 -5.23
N ALA A 145 1.43 -7.74 -4.52
CA ALA A 145 0.03 -7.41 -4.77
C ALA A 145 -0.17 -6.52 -6.00
N ALA A 146 0.84 -5.75 -6.42
CA ALA A 146 0.72 -4.74 -7.46
C ALA A 146 0.94 -5.28 -8.87
N ASP A 147 0.18 -4.74 -9.84
CA ASP A 147 0.37 -4.97 -11.28
C ASP A 147 1.44 -4.03 -11.87
N SER A 148 1.70 -2.89 -11.21
CA SER A 148 2.70 -1.89 -11.64
C SER A 148 3.15 -1.01 -10.48
N VAL A 149 4.25 -0.27 -10.67
CA VAL A 149 4.82 0.63 -9.67
C VAL A 149 4.94 2.04 -10.21
N ILE A 150 4.76 3.02 -9.31
CA ILE A 150 5.13 4.43 -9.52
C ILE A 150 6.25 4.75 -8.53
N ILE A 151 7.33 5.34 -9.04
CA ILE A 151 8.51 5.69 -8.24
C ILE A 151 8.69 7.22 -8.29
N PRO A 152 8.08 7.99 -7.37
CA PRO A 152 8.32 9.43 -7.31
C PRO A 152 9.78 9.71 -6.97
N CYS A 153 10.47 10.49 -7.80
CA CYS A 153 11.89 10.80 -7.62
C CYS A 153 12.14 12.30 -7.67
N HIS A 154 12.96 12.81 -6.75
CA HIS A 154 13.56 14.13 -6.91
C HIS A 154 14.75 14.07 -7.87
N PRO A 155 14.97 15.07 -8.73
CA PRO A 155 16.10 15.14 -9.64
C PRO A 155 17.39 15.52 -8.86
N ALA A 156 17.92 14.57 -8.06
CA ALA A 156 19.13 14.73 -7.27
C ALA A 156 20.02 13.49 -7.41
N TYR A 157 21.34 13.67 -7.40
CA TYR A 157 22.33 12.60 -7.60
C TYR A 157 22.14 11.40 -6.65
N LEU A 158 21.86 11.64 -5.37
CA LEU A 158 21.62 10.57 -4.38
C LEU A 158 20.31 9.80 -4.65
N SER A 159 19.34 10.41 -5.31
CA SER A 159 18.08 9.74 -5.69
C SER A 159 18.29 8.74 -6.81
N THR A 160 19.23 8.98 -7.73
CA THR A 160 19.55 8.04 -8.82
C THR A 160 20.22 6.76 -8.32
N LYS A 161 21.06 6.82 -7.30
CA LYS A 161 21.66 5.62 -6.66
C LYS A 161 20.59 4.78 -5.96
N GLY A 162 19.68 5.42 -5.20
CA GLY A 162 18.55 4.73 -4.54
C GLY A 162 17.60 4.10 -5.56
N LEU A 163 17.32 4.78 -6.67
CA LEU A 163 16.51 4.23 -7.76
C LEU A 163 17.15 2.99 -8.40
N ALA A 164 18.45 3.03 -8.69
CA ALA A 164 19.16 1.88 -9.26
C ALA A 164 19.11 0.66 -8.33
N LEU A 165 19.24 0.85 -7.01
CA LEU A 165 19.12 -0.22 -6.03
C LEU A 165 17.69 -0.78 -6.00
N LEU A 166 16.67 0.08 -6.00
CA LEU A 166 15.27 -0.30 -6.02
C LEU A 166 14.93 -1.11 -7.28
N LEU A 167 15.38 -0.68 -8.45
CA LEU A 167 15.16 -1.39 -9.72
C LEU A 167 15.82 -2.79 -9.71
N ARG A 168 17.00 -2.93 -9.10
CA ARG A 168 17.65 -4.24 -8.89
C ARG A 168 16.80 -5.14 -7.99
N CYS A 169 16.22 -4.63 -6.90
CA CYS A 169 15.35 -5.40 -6.04
C CYS A 169 14.08 -5.83 -6.78
N LEU A 170 13.45 -4.93 -7.54
CA LEU A 170 12.26 -5.24 -8.34
C LEU A 170 12.52 -6.33 -9.39
N SER A 171 13.69 -6.36 -10.02
CA SER A 171 14.05 -7.39 -11.00
C SER A 171 14.25 -8.80 -10.39
N ILE A 172 14.49 -8.88 -9.08
CA ILE A 172 14.64 -10.15 -8.35
C ILE A 172 13.30 -10.67 -7.85
N THR A 173 12.38 -9.77 -7.46
CA THR A 173 11.12 -10.12 -6.80
C THR A 173 9.95 -10.38 -7.75
N SER A 174 10.05 -9.99 -9.02
CA SER A 174 8.98 -10.20 -10.00
C SER A 174 9.53 -10.33 -11.41
N PRO A 175 8.98 -11.24 -12.25
CA PRO A 175 9.18 -11.20 -13.70
C PRO A 175 8.39 -10.02 -14.30
N ILE A 176 8.57 -8.81 -13.78
CA ILE A 176 7.95 -7.62 -14.33
C ILE A 176 8.59 -7.38 -15.71
N THR A 177 7.85 -7.70 -16.73
CA THR A 177 8.20 -7.34 -18.11
C THR A 177 8.08 -5.82 -18.22
N TYR A 178 9.21 -5.13 -18.24
CA TYR A 178 9.24 -3.70 -18.58
C TYR A 178 8.80 -3.56 -20.03
N LYS A 179 7.66 -2.92 -20.23
CA LYS A 179 7.24 -2.42 -21.56
C LYS A 179 7.45 -0.93 -21.60
#